data_f879a5d04e57ad9f0a65eb3dbebd94d2
#
_entry.id   f879a5d04e57ad9f0a65eb3dbebd94d2
#
_cell.length_a   1.000
_cell.length_b   1.000
_cell.length_c   1.000
_cell.angle_alpha   90.00
_cell.angle_beta   90.00
_cell.angle_gamma   90.00
#
_symmetry.space_group_name_H-M   'P 1'
#
loop_
_entity.id
_entity.type
_entity.pdbx_description
1 polymer ?
#
loop_
_entity_poly.entity_id
_entity_poly.type
_entity_poly.pdbx_seq_one_letter_code
_entity_poly.pdbx_strand_id
1 'polypeptide(L)'
;MSGRTITVAGLALFALLAIGWTALTHRLPPGATPVAASAPSVSGGGITLTSDAIALPDETVALPAGSDLVTANCTACHSPEMLTTQPVLNAEKWQATIDKMRTVYKAPIAPADDKALIAELLALPTQAPAK
;
A
#
# COMPACT_ATOMS: atom_id res chain seq x y z
N MET A 1 -30.56 48.30 14.08
CA MET A 1 -29.90 46.97 14.17
C MET A 1 -28.80 46.96 13.15
N SER A 2 -27.57 46.83 13.60
CA SER A 2 -26.34 47.02 12.78
C SER A 2 -26.20 45.88 11.76
N GLY A 3 -25.82 46.21 10.51
CA GLY A 3 -25.64 45.24 9.41
C GLY A 3 -24.65 44.12 9.71
N ARG A 4 -23.79 44.30 10.73
CA ARG A 4 -22.82 43.31 11.22
C ARG A 4 -23.51 42.13 11.94
N THR A 5 -24.64 42.33 12.61
CA THR A 5 -25.38 41.28 13.30
C THR A 5 -26.12 40.37 12.31
N ILE A 6 -26.59 40.91 11.19
CA ILE A 6 -27.30 40.13 10.15
C ILE A 6 -26.29 39.25 9.38
N THR A 7 -25.08 39.73 9.10
CA THR A 7 -24.06 38.95 8.41
C THR A 7 -23.52 37.78 9.27
N VAL A 8 -23.32 37.98 10.55
CA VAL A 8 -22.85 36.90 11.47
C VAL A 8 -23.93 35.84 11.65
N ALA A 9 -25.19 36.22 11.77
CA ALA A 9 -26.30 35.28 11.89
C ALA A 9 -26.48 34.43 10.59
N GLY A 10 -26.32 35.06 9.42
CA GLY A 10 -26.40 34.38 8.13
C GLY A 10 -25.25 33.36 7.92
N LEU A 11 -24.05 33.70 8.30
CA LEU A 11 -22.89 32.79 8.22
C LEU A 11 -23.03 31.60 9.18
N ALA A 12 -23.52 31.81 10.39
CA ALA A 12 -23.76 30.75 11.35
C ALA A 12 -24.86 29.77 10.86
N LEU A 13 -25.93 30.27 10.28
CA LEU A 13 -27.00 29.45 9.73
C LEU A 13 -26.50 28.61 8.53
N PHE A 14 -25.69 29.22 7.65
CA PHE A 14 -25.13 28.53 6.50
C PHE A 14 -24.14 27.43 6.93
N ALA A 15 -23.33 27.67 7.94
CA ALA A 15 -22.42 26.67 8.50
C ALA A 15 -23.19 25.48 9.11
N LEU A 16 -24.27 25.72 9.83
CA LEU A 16 -25.10 24.68 10.42
C LEU A 16 -25.83 23.83 9.34
N LEU A 17 -26.31 24.48 8.28
CA LEU A 17 -26.89 23.77 7.15
C LEU A 17 -25.89 22.94 6.38
N ALA A 18 -24.66 23.42 6.19
CA ALA A 18 -23.59 22.67 5.54
C ALA A 18 -23.17 21.45 6.37
N ILE A 19 -23.03 21.58 7.68
CA ILE A 19 -22.71 20.47 8.59
C ILE A 19 -23.88 19.46 8.61
N GLY A 20 -25.11 19.92 8.65
CA GLY A 20 -26.30 19.06 8.60
C GLY A 20 -26.38 18.28 7.29
N TRP A 21 -26.05 18.91 6.16
CA TRP A 21 -26.04 18.27 4.85
C TRP A 21 -24.95 17.19 4.75
N THR A 22 -23.71 17.48 5.22
CA THR A 22 -22.64 16.48 5.23
C THR A 22 -22.95 15.31 6.15
N ALA A 23 -23.53 15.55 7.33
CA ALA A 23 -23.95 14.49 8.24
C ALA A 23 -25.07 13.61 7.66
N LEU A 24 -25.95 14.18 6.82
CA LEU A 24 -27.03 13.44 6.18
C LEU A 24 -26.54 12.63 4.97
N THR A 25 -25.61 13.19 4.18
CA THR A 25 -25.06 12.52 2.98
C THR A 25 -24.00 11.48 3.30
N HIS A 26 -23.31 11.62 4.44
CA HIS A 26 -22.31 10.66 4.93
C HIS A 26 -22.86 9.65 5.94
N ARG A 27 -24.18 9.50 6.05
CA ARG A 27 -24.72 8.30 6.72
C ARG A 27 -24.33 7.10 5.88
N LEU A 28 -23.25 6.44 6.29
CA LEU A 28 -22.94 5.10 5.82
C LEU A 28 -24.19 4.25 5.99
N PRO A 29 -24.63 3.51 4.98
CA PRO A 29 -25.73 2.57 5.16
C PRO A 29 -25.36 1.67 6.35
N PRO A 30 -26.32 1.36 7.24
CA PRO A 30 -26.10 0.40 8.33
C PRO A 30 -25.49 -0.84 7.69
N GLY A 31 -24.35 -1.29 8.22
CA GLY A 31 -23.48 -2.26 7.60
C GLY A 31 -24.31 -3.40 6.99
N ALA A 32 -24.22 -3.53 5.68
CA ALA A 32 -24.78 -4.68 5.01
C ALA A 32 -24.10 -5.88 5.64
N THR A 33 -24.85 -6.64 6.43
CA THR A 33 -24.40 -7.96 6.84
C THR A 33 -23.98 -8.67 5.56
N PRO A 34 -22.74 -9.18 5.45
CA PRO A 34 -22.34 -9.91 4.27
C PRO A 34 -23.35 -11.05 4.11
N VAL A 35 -24.24 -10.93 3.13
CA VAL A 35 -25.02 -12.07 2.69
C VAL A 35 -23.95 -13.06 2.25
N ALA A 36 -23.89 -14.18 2.94
CA ALA A 36 -23.04 -15.29 2.53
C ALA A 36 -23.48 -15.67 1.11
N ALA A 37 -22.83 -15.04 0.13
CA ALA A 37 -23.03 -15.41 -1.25
C ALA A 37 -22.58 -16.86 -1.36
N SER A 38 -23.50 -17.76 -1.72
CA SER A 38 -23.13 -19.12 -2.06
C SER A 38 -22.02 -19.03 -3.11
N ALA A 39 -20.91 -19.75 -2.87
CA ALA A 39 -19.77 -19.72 -3.77
C ALA A 39 -20.24 -20.00 -5.20
N PRO A 40 -19.89 -19.16 -6.19
CA PRO A 40 -20.28 -19.38 -7.55
C PRO A 40 -19.73 -20.72 -8.04
N SER A 41 -20.61 -21.54 -8.61
CA SER A 41 -20.24 -22.85 -9.15
C SER A 41 -20.61 -22.96 -10.63
N VAL A 42 -19.78 -23.65 -11.38
CA VAL A 42 -20.00 -23.96 -12.81
C VAL A 42 -19.99 -25.47 -12.97
N SER A 43 -21.03 -26.01 -13.58
CA SER A 43 -21.16 -27.48 -13.81
C SER A 43 -21.25 -27.77 -15.30
N GLY A 44 -20.57 -28.82 -15.75
CA GLY A 44 -20.61 -29.32 -17.11
C GLY A 44 -19.83 -30.62 -17.25
N GLY A 45 -20.27 -31.52 -18.16
CA GLY A 45 -19.58 -32.78 -18.43
C GLY A 45 -19.41 -33.71 -17.22
N GLY A 46 -20.31 -33.63 -16.24
CA GLY A 46 -20.22 -34.44 -15.01
C GLY A 46 -19.27 -33.89 -13.95
N ILE A 47 -18.70 -32.70 -14.16
CA ILE A 47 -17.77 -32.01 -13.23
C ILE A 47 -18.42 -30.72 -12.73
N THR A 48 -18.34 -30.49 -11.44
CA THR A 48 -18.72 -29.19 -10.82
C THR A 48 -17.47 -28.52 -10.24
N LEU A 49 -17.21 -27.30 -10.69
CA LEU A 49 -16.16 -26.44 -10.13
C LEU A 49 -16.82 -25.43 -9.21
N THR A 50 -16.35 -25.35 -7.99
CA THR A 50 -16.81 -24.38 -7.00
C THR A 50 -15.68 -23.38 -6.75
N SER A 51 -15.99 -22.09 -6.84
CA SER A 51 -15.05 -21.05 -6.45
C SER A 51 -15.05 -20.92 -4.93
N ASP A 52 -13.88 -20.90 -4.34
CA ASP A 52 -13.72 -20.64 -2.90
C ASP A 52 -12.89 -19.39 -2.67
N ALA A 53 -13.18 -18.68 -1.60
CA ALA A 53 -12.40 -17.53 -1.18
C ALA A 53 -11.18 -18.02 -0.41
N ILE A 54 -10.01 -17.84 -0.97
CA ILE A 54 -8.75 -18.10 -0.28
C ILE A 54 -8.43 -16.87 0.56
N ALA A 55 -8.42 -17.02 1.87
CA ALA A 55 -7.87 -16.00 2.75
C ALA A 55 -6.34 -15.97 2.55
N LEU A 56 -5.86 -14.90 1.94
CA LEU A 56 -4.41 -14.67 1.86
C LEU A 56 -3.91 -14.29 3.25
N PRO A 57 -2.74 -14.81 3.68
CA PRO A 57 -2.13 -14.35 4.91
C PRO A 57 -1.83 -12.86 4.81
N ASP A 58 -2.12 -12.13 5.88
CA ASP A 58 -1.70 -10.73 5.97
C ASP A 58 -0.18 -10.67 5.92
N GLU A 59 0.36 -9.83 5.05
CA GLU A 59 1.80 -9.63 4.96
C GLU A 59 2.27 -8.87 6.20
N THR A 60 2.91 -9.59 7.10
CA THR A 60 3.35 -9.04 8.40
C THR A 60 4.82 -8.67 8.42
N VAL A 61 5.57 -8.99 7.36
CA VAL A 61 6.99 -8.69 7.28
C VAL A 61 7.18 -7.22 6.96
N ALA A 62 7.70 -6.48 7.93
CA ALA A 62 8.15 -5.10 7.73
C ALA A 62 9.66 -5.05 7.52
N LEU A 63 10.13 -4.12 6.69
CA LEU A 63 11.55 -3.83 6.58
C LEU A 63 12.05 -3.20 7.89
N PRO A 64 13.30 -3.42 8.28
CA PRO A 64 13.87 -2.83 9.50
C PRO A 64 13.93 -1.31 9.40
N ALA A 65 14.01 -0.64 10.54
CA ALA A 65 14.21 0.80 10.61
C ALA A 65 15.48 1.20 9.85
N GLY A 66 15.44 2.31 9.12
CA GLY A 66 16.53 2.77 8.27
C GLY A 66 16.53 2.16 6.87
N SER A 67 15.41 1.57 6.43
CA SER A 67 15.19 1.07 5.07
C SER A 67 14.22 1.96 4.29
N ASP A 68 14.30 3.27 4.48
CA ASP A 68 13.32 4.21 3.91
C ASP A 68 13.40 4.30 2.39
N LEU A 69 14.61 4.32 1.83
CA LEU A 69 14.81 4.33 0.38
C LEU A 69 14.42 2.99 -0.25
N VAL A 70 14.75 1.87 0.40
CA VAL A 70 14.30 0.54 -0.05
C VAL A 70 12.79 0.48 -0.02
N THR A 71 12.14 0.95 1.04
CA THR A 71 10.69 1.01 1.13
C THR A 71 10.10 1.86 -0.01
N ALA A 72 10.60 3.08 -0.21
CA ALA A 72 10.05 4.00 -1.20
C ALA A 72 10.24 3.51 -2.65
N ASN A 73 11.37 2.86 -2.95
CA ASN A 73 11.72 2.51 -4.32
C ASN A 73 11.40 1.05 -4.71
N CYS A 74 11.29 0.14 -3.75
CA CYS A 74 11.17 -1.29 -4.02
C CYS A 74 9.79 -1.85 -3.67
N THR A 75 9.16 -1.41 -2.57
CA THR A 75 7.92 -2.04 -2.09
C THR A 75 6.68 -1.69 -2.91
N ALA A 76 6.77 -0.76 -3.84
CA ALA A 76 5.69 -0.52 -4.81
C ALA A 76 5.44 -1.73 -5.74
N CYS A 77 6.45 -2.59 -5.94
CA CYS A 77 6.39 -3.75 -6.84
C CYS A 77 6.83 -5.06 -6.17
N HIS A 78 7.58 -5.00 -5.08
CA HIS A 78 8.13 -6.15 -4.36
C HIS A 78 7.61 -6.20 -2.94
N SER A 79 7.32 -7.39 -2.43
CA SER A 79 7.01 -7.54 -1.01
C SER A 79 8.28 -7.34 -0.15
N PRO A 80 8.14 -6.86 1.08
CA PRO A 80 9.25 -6.78 2.02
C PRO A 80 9.95 -8.14 2.21
N GLU A 81 9.19 -9.21 2.26
CA GLU A 81 9.72 -10.57 2.38
C GLU A 81 10.63 -10.94 1.20
N MET A 82 10.23 -10.61 -0.03
CA MET A 82 11.04 -10.86 -1.22
C MET A 82 12.40 -10.17 -1.12
N LEU A 83 12.47 -8.98 -0.53
CA LEU A 83 13.71 -8.25 -0.35
C LEU A 83 14.61 -8.88 0.73
N THR A 84 14.01 -9.39 1.80
CA THR A 84 14.73 -9.99 2.92
C THR A 84 15.15 -11.44 2.69
N THR A 85 14.61 -12.12 1.71
CA THR A 85 14.94 -13.52 1.35
C THR A 85 15.91 -13.64 0.17
N GLN A 86 16.40 -12.53 -0.37
CA GLN A 86 17.38 -12.56 -1.46
C GLN A 86 18.71 -13.20 -1.01
N PRO A 87 19.43 -13.88 -1.92
CA PRO A 87 20.79 -14.29 -1.65
C PRO A 87 21.68 -13.10 -1.27
N VAL A 88 22.69 -13.33 -0.46
CA VAL A 88 23.67 -12.29 -0.11
C VAL A 88 24.35 -11.76 -1.36
N LEU A 89 24.13 -10.49 -1.65
CA LEU A 89 24.70 -9.79 -2.80
C LEU A 89 25.69 -8.72 -2.31
N ASN A 90 26.75 -8.52 -3.08
CA ASN A 90 27.65 -7.38 -2.85
C ASN A 90 27.13 -6.10 -3.52
N ALA A 91 27.77 -4.98 -3.25
CA ALA A 91 27.37 -3.68 -3.78
C ALA A 91 27.29 -3.63 -5.31
N GLU A 92 28.24 -4.28 -5.99
CA GLU A 92 28.27 -4.33 -7.46
C GLU A 92 27.06 -5.07 -8.02
N LYS A 93 26.69 -6.19 -7.43
CA LYS A 93 25.52 -6.97 -7.84
C LYS A 93 24.21 -6.22 -7.53
N TRP A 94 24.15 -5.51 -6.42
CA TRP A 94 23.02 -4.65 -6.12
C TRP A 94 22.91 -3.50 -7.13
N GLN A 95 24.02 -2.85 -7.50
CA GLN A 95 24.03 -1.84 -8.56
C GLN A 95 23.48 -2.41 -9.87
N ALA A 96 23.98 -3.55 -10.31
CA ALA A 96 23.49 -4.20 -11.52
C ALA A 96 22.01 -4.56 -11.46
N THR A 97 21.50 -4.93 -10.29
CA THR A 97 20.08 -5.19 -10.07
C THR A 97 19.26 -3.92 -10.19
N ILE A 98 19.69 -2.83 -9.53
CA ILE A 98 19.02 -1.52 -9.61
C ILE A 98 18.99 -1.02 -11.06
N ASP A 99 20.09 -1.13 -11.78
CA ASP A 99 20.19 -0.74 -13.18
C ASP A 99 19.23 -1.56 -14.06
N LYS A 100 19.10 -2.86 -13.79
CA LYS A 100 18.10 -3.71 -14.45
C LYS A 100 16.68 -3.27 -14.15
N MET A 101 16.35 -2.98 -12.88
CA MET A 101 15.02 -2.48 -12.51
C MET A 101 14.71 -1.17 -13.25
N ARG A 102 15.67 -0.28 -13.33
CA ARG A 102 15.53 1.01 -14.01
C ARG A 102 15.41 0.86 -15.53
N THR A 103 16.27 0.07 -16.16
CA THR A 103 16.35 0.00 -17.62
C THR A 103 15.33 -0.93 -18.25
N VAL A 104 15.10 -2.10 -17.65
CA VAL A 104 14.21 -3.15 -18.17
C VAL A 104 12.78 -2.94 -17.68
N TYR A 105 12.61 -2.80 -16.37
CA TYR A 105 11.29 -2.71 -15.74
C TYR A 105 10.79 -1.28 -15.56
N LYS A 106 11.60 -0.27 -15.95
CA LYS A 106 11.22 1.15 -15.89
C LYS A 106 10.90 1.65 -14.49
N ALA A 107 11.51 1.04 -13.47
CA ALA A 107 11.37 1.51 -12.10
C ALA A 107 11.87 2.96 -11.97
N PRO A 108 11.10 3.84 -11.31
CA PRO A 108 11.42 5.27 -11.22
C PRO A 108 12.49 5.56 -10.14
N ILE A 109 13.59 4.81 -10.14
CA ILE A 109 14.68 4.97 -9.19
C ILE A 109 15.64 6.05 -9.68
N ALA A 110 15.82 7.10 -8.92
CA ALA A 110 16.75 8.18 -9.28
C ALA A 110 18.21 7.72 -9.16
N PRO A 111 19.08 7.94 -10.16
CA PRO A 111 20.49 7.56 -10.07
C PRO A 111 21.25 8.19 -8.89
N ALA A 112 20.78 9.35 -8.42
CA ALA A 112 21.37 10.02 -7.27
C ALA A 112 21.23 9.23 -5.96
N ASP A 113 20.23 8.35 -5.89
CA ASP A 113 19.92 7.56 -4.69
C ASP A 113 20.69 6.23 -4.64
N ASP A 114 21.33 5.81 -5.73
CA ASP A 114 21.96 4.49 -5.86
C ASP A 114 22.87 4.14 -4.70
N LYS A 115 23.77 5.04 -4.32
CA LYS A 115 24.72 4.80 -3.23
C LYS A 115 24.03 4.58 -1.88
N ALA A 116 23.03 5.39 -1.55
CA ALA A 116 22.32 5.28 -0.31
C ALA A 116 21.39 4.07 -0.30
N LEU A 117 20.72 3.81 -1.42
CA LEU A 117 19.85 2.64 -1.60
C LEU A 117 20.64 1.32 -1.46
N ILE A 118 21.83 1.24 -2.08
CA ILE A 118 22.70 0.07 -1.94
C ILE A 118 23.14 -0.10 -0.48
N ALA A 119 23.45 0.98 0.23
CA ALA A 119 23.83 0.90 1.64
C ALA A 119 22.70 0.33 2.50
N GLU A 120 21.45 0.76 2.28
CA GLU A 120 20.28 0.19 2.97
C GLU A 120 20.07 -1.29 2.60
N LEU A 121 20.18 -1.65 1.32
CA LEU A 121 20.03 -3.04 0.87
C LEU A 121 21.07 -3.97 1.52
N LEU A 122 22.32 -3.53 1.65
CA LEU A 122 23.38 -4.28 2.31
C LEU A 122 23.18 -4.42 3.83
N ALA A 123 22.40 -3.52 4.43
CA ALA A 123 22.07 -3.54 5.85
C ALA A 123 20.88 -4.46 6.19
N LEU A 124 20.16 -4.99 5.18
CA LEU A 124 19.07 -5.92 5.43
C LEU A 124 19.56 -7.17 6.17
N PRO A 125 18.75 -7.77 7.04
CA PRO A 125 19.16 -8.90 7.90
C PRO A 125 19.75 -10.08 7.14
N THR A 126 19.25 -10.37 5.95
CA THR A 126 19.74 -11.46 5.09
C THR A 126 21.05 -11.13 4.37
N GLN A 127 21.38 -9.84 4.28
CA GLN A 127 22.61 -9.37 3.64
C GLN A 127 23.74 -9.13 4.65
N ALA A 128 23.40 -8.96 5.92
CA ALA A 128 24.40 -8.84 6.97
C ALA A 128 25.12 -10.18 7.22
N PRO A 129 26.44 -10.20 7.40
CA PRO A 129 27.15 -11.42 7.75
C PRO A 129 26.59 -11.97 9.06
N ALA A 130 26.36 -13.30 9.10
CA ALA A 130 25.97 -13.98 10.33
C ALA A 130 27.02 -13.71 11.41
N LYS A 131 26.59 -13.25 12.58
CA LYS A 131 27.45 -13.02 13.74
C LYS A 131 27.90 -14.34 14.37
#